data_b6964178ea19d6cc3b12e33f1e4695dd
#
_entry.id   b6964178ea19d6cc3b12e33f1e4695dd
#
_cell.length_a   1.000
_cell.length_b   1.000
_cell.length_c   1.000
_cell.angle_alpha   90.00
_cell.angle_beta   90.00
_cell.angle_gamma   90.00
#
_symmetry.space_group_name_H-M   'P 1'
#
loop_
_entity.id
_entity.type
_entity.pdbx_description
1 polymer ?
#
loop_
_entity_poly.entity_id
_entity_poly.type
_entity_poly.pdbx_seq_one_letter_code
_entity_poly.pdbx_strand_id
1 'polypeptide(L)'
;MRVGLTGGIGSGKSTVVEMLADMGAAVVDADEIARRVVASGSSVLARLAEKFGSDILLEDGTLDRALLAERAFADERGTRRLNEITHPAIREQAERDISRAEQTSEIVVYEMPLLVESGQVSLVDVVVVVDVPESVQIDRAVRRGMDET
;
A
#
# COMPACT_ATOMS: atom_id res chain seq x y z
N MET A 1 19.87 1.15 5.51
CA MET A 1 18.90 0.64 6.51
C MET A 1 17.48 0.78 5.97
N ARG A 2 16.73 -0.27 6.06
CA ARG A 2 15.31 -0.29 5.65
C ARG A 2 14.43 -0.12 6.89
N VAL A 3 13.63 0.94 6.89
CA VAL A 3 12.73 1.27 8.01
C VAL A 3 11.29 1.10 7.52
N GLY A 4 10.56 0.15 8.10
CA GLY A 4 9.14 0.02 7.86
C GLY A 4 8.38 1.00 8.74
N LEU A 5 7.52 1.81 8.13
CA LEU A 5 6.71 2.78 8.85
C LEU A 5 5.23 2.42 8.69
N THR A 6 4.59 2.17 9.81
CA THR A 6 3.17 1.84 9.85
C THR A 6 2.45 2.68 10.91
N GLY A 7 1.15 2.72 10.85
CA GLY A 7 0.33 3.46 11.80
C GLY A 7 -1.09 3.57 11.30
N GLY A 8 -2.03 3.82 12.20
CA GLY A 8 -3.43 3.98 11.86
C GLY A 8 -3.74 5.32 11.20
N ILE A 9 -4.95 5.44 10.66
CA ILE A 9 -5.46 6.68 10.10
C ILE A 9 -5.44 7.76 11.19
N GLY A 10 -4.93 8.94 10.86
CA GLY A 10 -4.83 10.04 11.83
C GLY A 10 -3.71 9.91 12.85
N SER A 11 -2.81 8.95 12.69
CA SER A 11 -1.70 8.74 13.64
C SER A 11 -0.59 9.78 13.53
N GLY A 12 -0.51 10.54 12.44
CA GLY A 12 0.60 11.45 12.20
C GLY A 12 1.72 10.83 11.35
N LYS A 13 1.47 9.67 10.75
CA LYS A 13 2.43 8.96 9.91
C LYS A 13 2.98 9.84 8.79
N SER A 14 2.14 10.61 8.11
CA SER A 14 2.55 11.51 7.03
C SER A 14 3.56 12.55 7.51
N THR A 15 3.37 13.10 8.72
CA THR A 15 4.30 14.07 9.31
C THR A 15 5.66 13.44 9.56
N VAL A 16 5.68 12.20 10.08
CA VAL A 16 6.92 11.46 10.33
C VAL A 16 7.65 11.20 9.01
N VAL A 17 6.91 10.80 7.96
CA VAL A 17 7.48 10.57 6.63
C VAL A 17 8.14 11.84 6.10
N GLU A 18 7.48 12.99 6.20
CA GLU A 18 8.03 14.27 5.76
C GLU A 18 9.30 14.64 6.51
N MET A 19 9.31 14.43 7.83
CA MET A 19 10.50 14.70 8.65
C MET A 19 11.69 13.83 8.23
N LEU A 20 11.46 12.55 8.00
CA LEU A 20 12.51 11.63 7.59
C LEU A 20 13.03 11.97 6.18
N ALA A 21 12.13 12.32 5.25
CA ALA A 21 12.52 12.74 3.91
C ALA A 21 13.37 14.01 3.94
N ASP A 22 13.01 14.97 4.78
CA ASP A 22 13.79 16.22 4.97
C ASP A 22 15.19 15.94 5.53
N MET A 23 15.35 14.82 6.25
CA MET A 23 16.64 14.38 6.78
C MET A 23 17.46 13.57 5.78
N GLY A 24 16.96 13.38 4.56
CA GLY A 24 17.68 12.68 3.50
C GLY A 24 17.26 11.23 3.27
N ALA A 25 16.23 10.73 3.95
CA ALA A 25 15.73 9.38 3.73
C ALA A 25 14.97 9.31 2.41
N ALA A 26 15.12 8.19 1.70
CA ALA A 26 14.26 7.89 0.56
C ALA A 26 12.96 7.26 1.08
N VAL A 27 11.85 7.53 0.41
CA VAL A 27 10.54 7.01 0.81
C VAL A 27 9.97 6.14 -0.31
N VAL A 28 9.53 4.94 0.06
CA VAL A 28 8.82 4.01 -0.83
C VAL A 28 7.43 3.82 -0.24
N ASP A 29 6.41 4.16 -1.02
CA ASP A 29 5.01 4.12 -0.61
C ASP A 29 4.33 2.87 -1.17
N ALA A 30 3.86 2.00 -0.29
CA ALA A 30 3.20 0.75 -0.67
C ALA A 30 1.88 1.01 -1.41
N ASP A 31 1.15 2.06 -1.09
CA ASP A 31 -0.10 2.40 -1.77
C ASP A 31 0.14 2.79 -3.23
N GLU A 32 1.22 3.52 -3.49
CA GLU A 32 1.61 3.86 -4.86
C GLU A 32 2.02 2.61 -5.64
N ILE A 33 2.77 1.70 -5.01
CA ILE A 33 3.14 0.42 -5.63
C ILE A 33 1.90 -0.39 -5.96
N ALA A 34 0.94 -0.47 -5.05
CA ALA A 34 -0.31 -1.20 -5.28
C ALA A 34 -1.07 -0.65 -6.50
N ARG A 35 -1.06 0.66 -6.70
CA ARG A 35 -1.67 1.26 -7.88
C ARG A 35 -0.91 0.94 -9.17
N ARG A 36 0.42 0.94 -9.11
CA ARG A 36 1.27 0.64 -10.29
C ARG A 36 1.16 -0.80 -10.75
N VAL A 37 1.09 -1.76 -9.83
CA VAL A 37 1.05 -3.18 -10.21
C VAL A 37 -0.25 -3.56 -10.94
N VAL A 38 -1.31 -2.77 -10.79
CA VAL A 38 -2.59 -2.97 -11.49
C VAL A 38 -2.82 -1.92 -12.58
N ALA A 39 -1.77 -1.25 -13.03
CA ALA A 39 -1.88 -0.26 -14.08
C ALA A 39 -2.27 -0.90 -15.42
N SER A 40 -2.84 -0.09 -16.32
CA SER A 40 -3.23 -0.52 -17.65
C SER A 40 -2.08 -1.26 -18.35
N GLY A 41 -2.39 -2.43 -18.92
CA GLY A 41 -1.40 -3.24 -19.64
C GLY A 41 -0.54 -4.13 -18.76
N SER A 42 -0.68 -4.09 -17.42
CA SER A 42 0.11 -4.94 -16.55
C SER A 42 -0.37 -6.40 -16.60
N SER A 43 0.55 -7.34 -16.37
CA SER A 43 0.22 -8.75 -16.28
C SER A 43 -0.69 -9.07 -15.08
N VAL A 44 -0.53 -8.33 -13.99
CA VAL A 44 -1.37 -8.48 -12.79
C VAL A 44 -2.81 -8.11 -13.11
N LEU A 45 -3.02 -6.98 -13.80
CA LEU A 45 -4.36 -6.56 -14.21
C LEU A 45 -5.01 -7.59 -15.14
N ALA A 46 -4.25 -8.15 -16.08
CA ALA A 46 -4.75 -9.21 -16.96
C ALA A 46 -5.20 -10.44 -16.17
N ARG A 47 -4.44 -10.84 -15.16
CA ARG A 47 -4.80 -11.98 -14.30
C ARG A 47 -6.04 -11.68 -13.47
N LEU A 48 -6.19 -10.46 -12.98
CA LEU A 48 -7.39 -10.03 -12.24
C LEU A 48 -8.62 -10.08 -13.15
N ALA A 49 -8.50 -9.61 -14.40
CA ALA A 49 -9.59 -9.66 -15.37
C ALA A 49 -9.99 -11.10 -15.69
N GLU A 50 -9.03 -12.00 -15.76
CA GLU A 50 -9.28 -13.44 -15.99
C GLU A 50 -10.07 -14.06 -14.82
N LYS A 51 -9.77 -13.65 -13.59
CA LYS A 51 -10.40 -14.24 -12.39
C LYS A 51 -11.72 -13.56 -12.00
N PHE A 52 -11.83 -12.26 -12.19
CA PHE A 52 -12.98 -11.48 -11.74
C PHE A 52 -13.88 -10.97 -12.88
N GLY A 53 -13.51 -11.23 -14.11
CA GLY A 53 -14.26 -10.83 -15.29
C GLY A 53 -13.62 -9.69 -16.06
N SER A 54 -13.69 -9.74 -17.39
CA SER A 54 -13.08 -8.74 -18.26
C SER A 54 -13.73 -7.37 -18.16
N ASP A 55 -14.94 -7.28 -17.61
CA ASP A 55 -15.65 -6.02 -17.41
C ASP A 55 -15.11 -5.17 -16.25
N ILE A 56 -14.13 -5.69 -15.48
CA ILE A 56 -13.39 -4.83 -14.53
C ILE A 56 -12.43 -3.89 -15.26
N LEU A 57 -12.21 -4.09 -16.56
CA LEU A 57 -11.43 -3.18 -17.40
C LEU A 57 -12.36 -2.15 -18.04
N LEU A 58 -12.01 -0.87 -17.88
CA LEU A 58 -12.70 0.22 -18.55
C LEU A 58 -12.30 0.28 -20.02
N GLU A 59 -13.01 1.08 -20.83
CA GLU A 59 -12.73 1.21 -22.27
C GLU A 59 -11.28 1.62 -22.58
N ASP A 60 -10.68 2.42 -21.70
CA ASP A 60 -9.29 2.86 -21.86
C ASP A 60 -8.25 1.85 -21.35
N GLY A 61 -8.71 0.68 -20.90
CA GLY A 61 -7.84 -0.37 -20.38
C GLY A 61 -7.46 -0.24 -18.92
N THR A 62 -7.93 0.80 -18.22
CA THR A 62 -7.69 0.97 -16.78
C THR A 62 -8.66 0.14 -15.96
N LEU A 63 -8.31 -0.06 -14.69
CA LEU A 63 -9.11 -0.87 -13.77
C LEU A 63 -10.30 -0.10 -13.22
N ASP A 64 -11.47 -0.72 -13.27
CA ASP A 64 -12.64 -0.27 -12.50
C ASP A 64 -12.50 -0.79 -11.07
N ARG A 65 -11.94 0.05 -10.19
CA ARG A 65 -11.62 -0.33 -8.82
C ARG A 65 -12.86 -0.67 -8.00
N ALA A 66 -13.95 0.05 -8.22
CA ALA A 66 -15.20 -0.18 -7.49
C ALA A 66 -15.78 -1.55 -7.82
N LEU A 67 -15.80 -1.92 -9.09
CA LEU A 67 -16.32 -3.21 -9.53
C LEU A 67 -15.46 -4.38 -9.04
N LEU A 68 -14.13 -4.22 -9.10
CA LEU A 68 -13.22 -5.23 -8.58
C LEU A 68 -13.43 -5.41 -7.07
N ALA A 69 -13.52 -4.32 -6.31
CA ALA A 69 -13.75 -4.37 -4.87
C ALA A 69 -15.07 -5.07 -4.54
N GLU A 70 -16.13 -4.76 -5.27
CA GLU A 70 -17.44 -5.41 -5.11
C GLU A 70 -17.33 -6.92 -5.27
N ARG A 71 -16.64 -7.38 -6.30
CA ARG A 71 -16.49 -8.82 -6.59
C ARG A 71 -15.53 -9.52 -5.65
N ALA A 72 -14.39 -8.88 -5.35
CA ALA A 72 -13.37 -9.47 -4.50
C ALA A 72 -13.83 -9.58 -3.05
N PHE A 73 -14.57 -8.59 -2.56
CA PHE A 73 -15.03 -8.55 -1.17
C PHE A 73 -16.43 -9.11 -0.97
N ALA A 74 -17.01 -9.71 -2.00
CA ALA A 74 -18.32 -10.37 -1.90
C ALA A 74 -18.27 -11.58 -0.95
N ASP A 75 -17.13 -12.27 -0.89
CA ASP A 75 -16.90 -13.40 0.00
C ASP A 75 -15.40 -13.55 0.32
N GLU A 76 -15.08 -14.47 1.24
CA GLU A 76 -13.68 -14.72 1.64
C GLU A 76 -12.84 -15.31 0.52
N ARG A 77 -13.47 -16.09 -0.38
CA ARG A 77 -12.80 -16.71 -1.50
C ARG A 77 -12.31 -15.65 -2.50
N GLY A 78 -13.15 -14.65 -2.78
CA GLY A 78 -12.79 -13.52 -3.64
C GLY A 78 -11.64 -12.72 -3.08
N THR A 79 -11.70 -12.40 -1.79
CA THR A 79 -10.63 -11.67 -1.10
C THR A 79 -9.32 -12.45 -1.16
N ARG A 80 -9.37 -13.75 -0.91
CA ARG A 80 -8.17 -14.61 -0.97
C ARG A 80 -7.56 -14.62 -2.38
N ARG A 81 -8.38 -14.74 -3.42
CA ARG A 81 -7.91 -14.71 -4.82
C ARG A 81 -7.25 -13.38 -5.17
N LEU A 82 -7.87 -12.28 -4.75
CA LEU A 82 -7.30 -10.95 -4.96
C LEU A 82 -5.91 -10.85 -4.33
N ASN A 83 -5.78 -11.28 -3.07
CA ASN A 83 -4.53 -11.22 -2.34
C ASN A 83 -3.46 -12.13 -2.94
N GLU A 84 -3.82 -13.34 -3.37
CA GLU A 84 -2.89 -14.28 -4.00
C GLU A 84 -2.28 -13.73 -5.30
N ILE A 85 -3.05 -12.91 -6.01
CA ILE A 85 -2.59 -12.30 -7.26
C ILE A 85 -1.78 -11.03 -6.98
N THR A 86 -2.25 -10.18 -6.06
CA THR A 86 -1.67 -8.83 -5.86
C THR A 86 -0.51 -8.80 -4.87
N HIS A 87 -0.57 -9.54 -3.76
CA HIS A 87 0.44 -9.47 -2.71
C HIS A 87 1.85 -9.86 -3.20
N PRO A 88 2.05 -10.97 -3.93
CA PRO A 88 3.39 -11.29 -4.45
C PRO A 88 3.93 -10.22 -5.39
N ALA A 89 3.08 -9.66 -6.24
CA ALA A 89 3.48 -8.61 -7.18
C ALA A 89 3.87 -7.32 -6.46
N ILE A 90 3.11 -6.93 -5.45
CA ILE A 90 3.41 -5.75 -4.63
C ILE A 90 4.73 -5.95 -3.88
N ARG A 91 4.90 -7.12 -3.26
CA ARG A 91 6.12 -7.45 -2.51
C ARG A 91 7.36 -7.43 -3.40
N GLU A 92 7.28 -8.01 -4.57
CA GLU A 92 8.38 -8.03 -5.53
C GLU A 92 8.73 -6.62 -5.99
N GLN A 93 7.74 -5.81 -6.30
CA GLN A 93 7.96 -4.43 -6.71
C GLN A 93 8.53 -3.58 -5.57
N ALA A 94 8.05 -3.81 -4.34
CA ALA A 94 8.57 -3.12 -3.16
C ALA A 94 10.06 -3.44 -2.95
N GLU A 95 10.44 -4.71 -3.08
CA GLU A 95 11.83 -5.11 -2.95
C GLU A 95 12.71 -4.42 -4.00
N ARG A 96 12.25 -4.35 -5.23
CA ARG A 96 12.98 -3.65 -6.31
C ARG A 96 13.12 -2.16 -6.03
N ASP A 97 12.05 -1.51 -5.60
CA ASP A 97 12.06 -0.07 -5.33
C ASP A 97 12.94 0.28 -4.13
N ILE A 98 12.86 -0.52 -3.06
CA ILE A 98 13.69 -0.34 -1.86
C ILE A 98 15.16 -0.54 -2.22
N SER A 99 15.49 -1.61 -2.94
CA SER A 99 16.88 -1.90 -3.36
C SER A 99 17.45 -0.78 -4.22
N ARG A 100 16.64 -0.22 -5.11
CA ARG A 100 17.06 0.91 -5.93
C ARG A 100 17.32 2.15 -5.09
N ALA A 101 16.44 2.44 -4.13
CA ALA A 101 16.59 3.59 -3.25
C ALA A 101 17.81 3.47 -2.34
N GLU A 102 18.18 2.26 -1.94
CA GLU A 102 19.37 2.00 -1.12
C GLU A 102 20.68 2.40 -1.82
N GLN A 103 20.67 2.51 -3.14
CA GLN A 103 21.87 2.90 -3.90
C GLN A 103 22.19 4.39 -3.72
N THR A 104 21.20 5.19 -3.36
CA THR A 104 21.36 6.65 -3.24
C THR A 104 21.10 7.19 -1.84
N SER A 105 20.56 6.38 -0.93
CA SER A 105 20.19 6.82 0.41
C SER A 105 20.56 5.75 1.44
N GLU A 106 21.13 6.18 2.57
CA GLU A 106 21.48 5.27 3.66
C GLU A 106 20.25 4.72 4.38
N ILE A 107 19.18 5.52 4.41
CA ILE A 107 17.91 5.15 5.05
C ILE A 107 16.82 5.17 3.99
N VAL A 108 16.10 4.05 3.88
CA VAL A 108 14.90 3.93 3.03
C VAL A 108 13.72 3.64 3.93
N VAL A 109 12.69 4.48 3.84
CA VAL A 109 11.45 4.31 4.60
C VAL A 109 10.43 3.64 3.69
N TYR A 110 9.97 2.45 4.10
CA TYR A 110 8.86 1.76 3.45
C TYR A 110 7.59 2.05 4.22
N GLU A 111 6.74 2.89 3.66
CA GLU A 111 5.48 3.29 4.26
C GLU A 111 4.38 2.32 3.86
N MET A 112 3.82 1.61 4.85
CA MET A 112 2.74 0.65 4.64
C MET A 112 1.82 0.58 5.85
N PRO A 113 0.52 0.92 5.70
CA PRO A 113 -0.43 0.92 6.81
C PRO A 113 -0.58 -0.42 7.53
N LEU A 114 -0.52 -1.54 6.80
CA LEU A 114 -0.73 -2.88 7.32
C LEU A 114 0.54 -3.73 7.22
N LEU A 115 1.69 -3.13 7.55
CA LEU A 115 3.00 -3.79 7.40
C LEU A 115 3.09 -5.12 8.13
N VAL A 116 2.71 -5.14 9.40
CA VAL A 116 2.78 -6.35 10.24
C VAL A 116 1.75 -7.38 9.80
N GLU A 117 0.52 -6.96 9.61
CA GLU A 117 -0.60 -7.82 9.25
C GLU A 117 -0.45 -8.45 7.86
N SER A 118 0.21 -7.74 6.95
CA SER A 118 0.42 -8.22 5.57
C SER A 118 1.58 -9.20 5.44
N GLY A 119 2.38 -9.40 6.50
CA GLY A 119 3.55 -10.27 6.47
C GLY A 119 4.76 -9.69 5.74
N GLN A 120 4.77 -8.39 5.48
CA GLN A 120 5.87 -7.72 4.77
C GLN A 120 6.99 -7.22 5.69
N VAL A 121 6.93 -7.56 6.97
CA VAL A 121 7.96 -7.19 7.95
C VAL A 121 9.36 -7.65 7.52
N SER A 122 9.44 -8.77 6.80
CA SER A 122 10.71 -9.32 6.31
C SER A 122 11.41 -8.42 5.28
N LEU A 123 10.72 -7.45 4.71
CA LEU A 123 11.30 -6.50 3.75
C LEU A 123 12.13 -5.41 4.42
N VAL A 124 12.01 -5.23 5.73
CA VAL A 124 12.62 -4.11 6.46
C VAL A 124 13.47 -4.61 7.63
N ASP A 125 14.40 -3.75 8.06
CA ASP A 125 15.29 -4.06 9.19
C ASP A 125 14.66 -3.67 10.53
N VAL A 126 13.89 -2.58 10.53
CA VAL A 126 13.27 -2.01 11.73
C VAL A 126 11.84 -1.58 11.38
N VAL A 127 10.93 -1.79 12.31
CA VAL A 127 9.54 -1.33 12.16
C VAL A 127 9.29 -0.19 13.15
N VAL A 128 8.81 0.93 12.63
CA VAL A 128 8.38 2.08 13.43
C VAL A 128 6.87 2.18 13.34
N VAL A 129 6.22 2.15 14.48
CA VAL A 129 4.76 2.30 14.57
C VAL A 129 4.45 3.69 15.10
N VAL A 130 3.71 4.46 14.31
CA VAL A 130 3.24 5.78 14.72
C VAL A 130 1.86 5.59 15.35
N ASP A 131 1.77 5.79 16.65
CA ASP A 131 0.55 5.58 17.40
C ASP A 131 0.19 6.84 18.20
N VAL A 132 -1.11 7.15 18.22
CA VAL A 132 -1.67 8.24 19.00
C VAL A 132 -3.00 7.77 19.60
N PRO A 133 -3.50 8.42 20.69
CA PRO A 133 -4.81 8.08 21.24
C PRO A 133 -5.91 8.08 20.16
N GLU A 134 -6.85 7.16 20.28
CA GLU A 134 -7.93 6.99 19.32
C GLU A 134 -8.68 8.30 19.01
N SER A 135 -8.94 9.11 20.04
CA SER A 135 -9.60 10.41 19.89
C SER A 135 -8.83 11.34 18.95
N VAL A 136 -7.50 11.31 19.00
CA VAL A 136 -6.65 12.12 18.11
C VAL A 136 -6.68 11.56 16.71
N GLN A 137 -6.68 10.25 16.56
CA GLN A 137 -6.78 9.60 15.24
C GLN A 137 -8.08 9.97 14.53
N ILE A 138 -9.19 9.93 15.24
CA ILE A 138 -10.51 10.30 14.71
C ILE A 138 -10.53 11.78 14.28
N ASP A 139 -10.03 12.66 15.14
CA ASP A 139 -9.98 14.09 14.85
C ASP A 139 -9.16 14.38 13.57
N ARG A 140 -8.00 13.77 13.44
CA ARG A 140 -7.15 13.93 12.25
C ARG A 140 -7.78 13.36 10.99
N ALA A 141 -8.50 12.24 11.10
CA ALA A 141 -9.21 11.64 9.97
C ALA A 141 -10.36 12.55 9.50
N VAL A 142 -11.12 13.14 10.43
CA VAL A 142 -12.19 14.09 10.11
C VAL A 142 -11.62 15.31 9.38
N ARG A 143 -10.48 15.83 9.81
CA ARG A 143 -9.82 16.96 9.14
C ARG A 143 -9.41 16.64 7.70
N ARG A 144 -9.24 15.37 7.37
CA ARG A 144 -8.95 14.90 6.01
C ARG A 144 -10.22 14.62 5.19
N GLY A 145 -11.40 14.92 5.75
CA GLY A 145 -12.68 14.73 5.09
C GLY A 145 -13.29 13.33 5.27
N MET A 146 -12.84 12.58 6.26
CA MET A 146 -13.41 11.27 6.59
C MET A 146 -14.54 11.43 7.60
N ASP A 147 -15.52 10.52 7.55
CA ASP A 147 -16.62 10.47 8.51
C ASP A 147 -16.16 9.78 9.81
N GLU A 148 -16.69 10.22 10.95
CA GLU A 148 -16.40 9.62 12.24
C GLU A 148 -17.05 8.22 12.42
N THR A 149 -18.10 7.94 11.66
CA THR A 149 -18.84 6.67 11.76
C THR A 149 -18.24 5.53 10.94
#